data_dab5a7a2251f3f1f600dd5a8ec3f657a
#
_entry.id   dab5a7a2251f3f1f600dd5a8ec3f657a
#
_cell.length_a   1.000
_cell.length_b   1.000
_cell.length_c   1.000
_cell.angle_alpha   90.00
_cell.angle_beta   90.00
_cell.angle_gamma   90.00
#
_symmetry.space_group_name_H-M   'P 1'
#
loop_
_entity.id
_entity.type
_entity.pdbx_description
1 polymer ?
#
loop_
_entity_poly.entity_id
_entity_poly.type
_entity_poly.pdbx_seq_one_letter_code
_entity_poly.pdbx_strand_id
1 'polypeptide(L)'
;MKIIVGLGNPGREYENTRHNTGFLVLEKLKNRLIKFQIPNSKQTQSSKFQFSKRFGAEVCQKGDVLLVKPQTYMNESGKSVAAILRFYKVDPKDLWVVHDDLDIVFGDYKIHFGRGPKIHNGVNDIEERLGTEEFWRVRVGVDSRGREIRNSSLRPDIAGATTGRQITNKLKSLIFKNSKHGKVPGRKYVLMKLSGDEKAKMDETVERAVKEISERIDEHHTSLISKS
;
A
#
# COMPACT_ATOMS: atom_id res chain seq x y z
N MET A 1 -4.06 -15.32 13.25
CA MET A 1 -4.10 -15.21 11.77
C MET A 1 -4.10 -13.75 11.39
N LYS A 2 -3.28 -13.33 10.42
CA LYS A 2 -3.27 -11.95 9.92
C LYS A 2 -3.87 -11.87 8.53
N ILE A 3 -4.71 -10.85 8.29
CA ILE A 3 -5.32 -10.59 7.00
C ILE A 3 -4.72 -9.30 6.42
N ILE A 4 -4.12 -9.40 5.24
CA ILE A 4 -3.52 -8.26 4.54
C ILE A 4 -4.32 -8.01 3.27
N VAL A 5 -5.02 -6.89 3.25
CA VAL A 5 -5.86 -6.44 2.13
C VAL A 5 -5.11 -5.41 1.33
N GLY A 6 -4.95 -5.62 0.03
CA GLY A 6 -4.53 -4.57 -0.88
C GLY A 6 -5.75 -3.99 -1.60
N LEU A 7 -5.92 -2.68 -1.54
CA LEU A 7 -7.01 -2.00 -2.23
C LEU A 7 -6.64 -1.71 -3.70
N GLY A 8 -7.65 -1.82 -4.57
CA GLY A 8 -7.55 -1.56 -5.99
C GLY A 8 -8.89 -1.83 -6.68
N ASN A 9 -9.02 -1.39 -7.92
CA ASN A 9 -10.16 -1.71 -8.78
C ASN A 9 -9.80 -2.91 -9.69
N PRO A 10 -10.71 -3.87 -9.89
CA PRO A 10 -10.54 -4.94 -10.86
C PRO A 10 -10.66 -4.42 -12.29
N GLY A 11 -9.97 -5.07 -13.22
CA GLY A 11 -10.00 -4.75 -14.64
C GLY A 11 -8.67 -4.23 -15.18
N ARG A 12 -8.39 -4.55 -16.46
CA ARG A 12 -7.13 -4.17 -17.14
C ARG A 12 -6.95 -2.67 -17.28
N GLU A 13 -8.04 -1.92 -17.35
CA GLU A 13 -8.03 -0.46 -17.44
C GLU A 13 -7.41 0.20 -16.19
N TYR A 14 -7.55 -0.44 -15.01
CA TYR A 14 -7.01 0.05 -13.74
C TYR A 14 -5.59 -0.44 -13.43
N GLU A 15 -5.06 -1.35 -14.24
CA GLU A 15 -3.68 -1.82 -14.07
C GLU A 15 -2.69 -0.66 -14.16
N ASN A 16 -1.74 -0.63 -13.22
CA ASN A 16 -0.72 0.42 -13.09
C ASN A 16 -1.28 1.83 -12.80
N THR A 17 -2.54 1.95 -12.38
CA THR A 17 -3.04 3.21 -11.82
C THR A 17 -2.54 3.39 -10.38
N ARG A 18 -2.52 4.64 -9.91
CA ARG A 18 -2.15 4.97 -8.53
C ARG A 18 -3.08 4.28 -7.52
N HIS A 19 -4.37 4.20 -7.85
CA HIS A 19 -5.39 3.59 -6.99
C HIS A 19 -5.23 2.07 -6.84
N ASN A 20 -4.46 1.42 -7.72
CA ASN A 20 -4.14 -0.01 -7.63
C ASN A 20 -2.81 -0.31 -6.93
N THR A 21 -2.22 0.67 -6.24
CA THR A 21 -0.98 0.49 -5.47
C THR A 21 -1.10 -0.62 -4.42
N GLY A 22 -2.27 -0.78 -3.78
CA GLY A 22 -2.50 -1.87 -2.84
C GLY A 22 -2.37 -3.26 -3.50
N PHE A 23 -2.91 -3.45 -4.69
CA PHE A 23 -2.74 -4.70 -5.46
C PHE A 23 -1.27 -4.96 -5.81
N LEU A 24 -0.54 -3.91 -6.20
CA LEU A 24 0.89 -4.02 -6.52
C LEU A 24 1.71 -4.48 -5.31
N VAL A 25 1.45 -3.90 -4.13
CA VAL A 25 2.11 -4.31 -2.87
C VAL A 25 1.83 -5.77 -2.56
N LEU A 26 0.60 -6.23 -2.70
CA LEU A 26 0.26 -7.63 -2.42
C LEU A 26 0.92 -8.63 -3.38
N GLU A 27 1.05 -8.30 -4.66
CA GLU A 27 1.78 -9.16 -5.60
C GLU A 27 3.25 -9.30 -5.21
N LYS A 28 3.90 -8.20 -4.83
CA LYS A 28 5.28 -8.21 -4.36
C LYS A 28 5.43 -8.95 -3.04
N LEU A 29 4.50 -8.72 -2.09
CA LEU A 29 4.48 -9.41 -0.79
C LEU A 29 4.31 -10.93 -0.97
N LYS A 30 3.39 -11.36 -1.83
CA LYS A 30 3.22 -12.76 -2.19
C LYS A 30 4.55 -13.38 -2.67
N ASN A 31 5.22 -12.72 -3.61
CA ASN A 31 6.49 -13.21 -4.15
C ASN A 31 7.59 -13.27 -3.08
N ARG A 32 7.63 -12.30 -2.17
CA ARG A 32 8.56 -12.31 -1.04
C ARG A 32 8.29 -13.47 -0.11
N LEU A 33 7.04 -13.68 0.30
CA LEU A 33 6.66 -14.79 1.16
C LEU A 33 7.00 -16.17 0.56
N ILE A 34 6.98 -16.31 -0.76
CA ILE A 34 7.42 -17.54 -1.44
C ILE A 34 8.93 -17.75 -1.26
N LYS A 35 9.73 -16.70 -1.48
CA LYS A 35 11.20 -16.79 -1.49
C LYS A 35 11.80 -17.16 -0.12
N PHE A 36 11.22 -16.70 0.98
CA PHE A 36 11.77 -16.89 2.33
C PHE A 36 11.63 -18.31 2.89
N GLN A 37 11.03 -19.26 2.19
CA GLN A 37 10.83 -20.65 2.68
C GLN A 37 11.60 -21.72 1.91
N ILE A 38 12.62 -21.39 1.12
CA ILE A 38 13.44 -22.39 0.43
C ILE A 38 14.89 -22.35 0.93
N PRO A 39 15.18 -22.97 2.11
CA PRO A 39 16.39 -23.75 2.26
C PRO A 39 16.02 -25.24 2.31
N ASN A 40 16.43 -26.00 1.29
CA ASN A 40 16.51 -27.48 1.30
C ASN A 40 15.24 -28.33 1.16
N SER A 41 14.15 -27.91 0.60
CA SER A 41 13.15 -28.89 0.16
C SER A 41 13.03 -28.95 -1.36
N LYS A 42 13.40 -30.11 -1.94
CA LYS A 42 13.15 -30.52 -3.34
C LYS A 42 11.65 -30.66 -3.66
N GLN A 43 10.77 -29.93 -3.00
CA GLN A 43 9.34 -29.99 -3.27
C GLN A 43 8.88 -28.72 -3.97
N THR A 44 8.69 -28.84 -5.26
CA THR A 44 7.87 -28.05 -6.17
C THR A 44 6.48 -27.75 -5.58
N GLN A 45 6.36 -26.80 -4.67
CA GLN A 45 5.08 -26.31 -4.15
C GLN A 45 4.73 -24.87 -4.57
N SER A 46 5.37 -24.34 -5.62
CA SER A 46 5.02 -23.02 -6.15
C SER A 46 3.61 -22.97 -6.77
N SER A 47 3.05 -24.10 -7.16
CA SER A 47 1.71 -24.19 -7.77
C SER A 47 0.54 -23.97 -6.82
N LYS A 48 0.76 -24.10 -5.51
CA LYS A 48 -0.32 -23.95 -4.49
C LYS A 48 -0.45 -22.53 -3.92
N PHE A 49 0.57 -21.68 -4.07
CA PHE A 49 0.54 -20.31 -3.55
C PHE A 49 0.12 -19.32 -4.64
N GLN A 50 -1.14 -19.45 -5.08
CA GLN A 50 -1.74 -18.57 -6.09
C GLN A 50 -3.03 -17.96 -5.56
N PHE A 51 -3.41 -16.81 -6.11
CA PHE A 51 -4.70 -16.22 -5.80
C PHE A 51 -5.84 -17.07 -6.36
N SER A 52 -6.85 -17.31 -5.54
CA SER A 52 -8.10 -17.97 -5.87
C SER A 52 -9.29 -17.05 -5.56
N LYS A 53 -10.38 -17.16 -6.31
CA LYS A 53 -11.57 -16.32 -6.10
C LYS A 53 -12.40 -16.82 -4.93
N ARG A 54 -12.65 -15.95 -3.93
CA ARG A 54 -13.47 -16.24 -2.77
C ARG A 54 -13.99 -14.95 -2.13
N PHE A 55 -15.20 -14.92 -1.62
CA PHE A 55 -15.83 -13.77 -0.94
C PHE A 55 -15.82 -12.46 -1.75
N GLY A 56 -15.95 -12.54 -3.08
CA GLY A 56 -15.82 -11.36 -3.94
C GLY A 56 -14.40 -10.76 -3.95
N ALA A 57 -13.39 -11.58 -3.66
CA ALA A 57 -11.98 -11.22 -3.66
C ALA A 57 -11.12 -12.33 -4.29
N GLU A 58 -9.93 -11.98 -4.71
CA GLU A 58 -8.84 -12.92 -4.90
C GLU A 58 -8.09 -13.08 -3.59
N VAL A 59 -7.96 -14.33 -3.12
CA VAL A 59 -7.31 -14.66 -1.85
C VAL A 59 -6.15 -15.63 -2.05
N CYS A 60 -5.10 -15.45 -1.27
CA CYS A 60 -3.94 -16.33 -1.26
C CYS A 60 -3.47 -16.50 0.18
N GLN A 61 -3.50 -17.75 0.70
CA GLN A 61 -3.15 -18.03 2.10
C GLN A 61 -1.81 -18.74 2.20
N LYS A 62 -0.98 -18.33 3.15
CA LYS A 62 0.26 -19.01 3.52
C LYS A 62 0.43 -18.99 5.05
N GLY A 63 0.36 -20.17 5.66
CA GLY A 63 0.36 -20.30 7.11
C GLY A 63 -0.76 -19.45 7.72
N ASP A 64 -0.38 -18.58 8.64
CA ASP A 64 -1.29 -17.67 9.34
C ASP A 64 -1.48 -16.30 8.63
N VAL A 65 -1.02 -16.16 7.39
CA VAL A 65 -1.17 -14.95 6.60
C VAL A 65 -2.12 -15.18 5.44
N LEU A 66 -3.17 -14.37 5.34
CA LEU A 66 -4.10 -14.33 4.22
C LEU A 66 -3.93 -13.01 3.46
N LEU A 67 -3.53 -13.09 2.20
CA LEU A 67 -3.50 -11.96 1.28
C LEU A 67 -4.83 -11.86 0.55
N VAL A 68 -5.39 -10.65 0.47
CA VAL A 68 -6.73 -10.40 -0.08
C VAL A 68 -6.70 -9.22 -1.05
N LYS A 69 -7.13 -9.44 -2.29
CA LYS A 69 -7.40 -8.39 -3.28
C LYS A 69 -8.91 -8.35 -3.55
N PRO A 70 -9.68 -7.41 -2.97
CA PRO A 70 -11.10 -7.27 -3.28
C PRO A 70 -11.31 -7.15 -4.79
N GLN A 71 -12.27 -7.90 -5.33
CA GLN A 71 -12.66 -7.83 -6.75
C GLN A 71 -13.96 -7.05 -6.92
N THR A 72 -14.28 -6.23 -5.93
CA THR A 72 -15.30 -5.19 -5.96
C THR A 72 -14.69 -3.87 -6.43
N TYR A 73 -15.51 -2.90 -6.83
CA TYR A 73 -15.01 -1.54 -7.00
C TYR A 73 -14.57 -0.96 -5.65
N MET A 74 -13.70 0.06 -5.70
CA MET A 74 -13.06 0.64 -4.53
C MET A 74 -14.05 1.00 -3.40
N ASN A 75 -15.18 1.61 -3.74
CA ASN A 75 -16.22 2.01 -2.79
C ASN A 75 -17.07 0.86 -2.22
N GLU A 76 -16.77 -0.39 -2.57
CA GLU A 76 -17.41 -1.61 -2.07
C GLU A 76 -16.40 -2.61 -1.49
N SER A 77 -15.16 -2.18 -1.27
CA SER A 77 -14.08 -3.04 -0.79
C SER A 77 -14.38 -3.67 0.58
N GLY A 78 -15.05 -2.94 1.45
CA GLY A 78 -15.44 -3.40 2.77
C GLY A 78 -16.41 -4.57 2.75
N LYS A 79 -17.20 -4.75 1.67
CA LYS A 79 -18.08 -5.91 1.51
C LYS A 79 -17.30 -7.23 1.54
N SER A 80 -16.24 -7.31 0.77
CA SER A 80 -15.36 -8.48 0.74
C SER A 80 -14.58 -8.62 2.04
N VAL A 81 -14.03 -7.52 2.58
CA VAL A 81 -13.24 -7.53 3.80
C VAL A 81 -14.05 -8.00 5.00
N ALA A 82 -15.25 -7.43 5.21
CA ALA A 82 -16.13 -7.84 6.31
C ALA A 82 -16.57 -9.31 6.23
N ALA A 83 -16.85 -9.81 5.01
CA ALA A 83 -17.19 -11.21 4.80
C ALA A 83 -16.03 -12.15 5.18
N ILE A 84 -14.80 -11.76 4.83
CA ILE A 84 -13.58 -12.53 5.12
C ILE A 84 -13.28 -12.52 6.62
N LEU A 85 -13.29 -11.35 7.29
CA LEU A 85 -13.04 -11.27 8.74
C LEU A 85 -14.05 -12.12 9.51
N ARG A 86 -15.33 -12.05 9.14
CA ARG A 86 -16.40 -12.85 9.76
C ARG A 86 -16.17 -14.35 9.56
N PHE A 87 -15.81 -14.78 8.36
CA PHE A 87 -15.61 -16.18 8.04
C PHE A 87 -14.42 -16.77 8.82
N TYR A 88 -13.30 -16.06 8.85
CA TYR A 88 -12.09 -16.50 9.54
C TYR A 88 -12.09 -16.16 11.05
N LYS A 89 -13.10 -15.45 11.54
CA LYS A 89 -13.25 -14.97 12.94
C LYS A 89 -12.01 -14.18 13.40
N VAL A 90 -11.51 -13.29 12.55
CA VAL A 90 -10.31 -12.49 12.81
C VAL A 90 -10.71 -11.13 13.37
N ASP A 91 -10.04 -10.71 14.45
CA ASP A 91 -10.22 -9.39 15.04
C ASP A 91 -9.73 -8.29 14.06
N PRO A 92 -10.43 -7.18 13.89
CA PRO A 92 -9.96 -6.05 13.08
C PRO A 92 -8.52 -5.59 13.41
N LYS A 93 -8.04 -5.76 14.64
CA LYS A 93 -6.65 -5.46 15.04
C LYS A 93 -5.60 -6.28 14.31
N ASP A 94 -5.98 -7.42 13.76
CA ASP A 94 -5.13 -8.27 12.92
C ASP A 94 -5.30 -8.02 11.41
N LEU A 95 -6.17 -7.06 11.04
CA LEU A 95 -6.36 -6.59 9.67
C LEU A 95 -5.31 -5.54 9.30
N TRP A 96 -4.71 -5.69 8.13
CA TRP A 96 -3.82 -4.72 7.50
C TRP A 96 -4.39 -4.30 6.16
N VAL A 97 -4.60 -3.01 5.96
CA VAL A 97 -5.14 -2.45 4.71
C VAL A 97 -4.06 -1.62 4.02
N VAL A 98 -3.67 -2.05 2.83
CA VAL A 98 -2.68 -1.38 1.98
C VAL A 98 -3.42 -0.57 0.92
N HIS A 99 -3.13 0.72 0.84
CA HIS A 99 -3.82 1.63 -0.08
C HIS A 99 -2.94 2.81 -0.50
N ASP A 100 -3.32 3.49 -1.56
CA ASP A 100 -2.72 4.76 -2.00
C ASP A 100 -3.14 5.91 -1.08
N ASP A 101 -2.29 6.92 -0.99
CA ASP A 101 -2.56 8.09 -0.18
C ASP A 101 -2.04 9.38 -0.82
N LEU A 102 -2.93 10.36 -1.01
CA LEU A 102 -2.62 11.66 -1.57
C LEU A 102 -2.00 12.64 -0.56
N ASP A 103 -2.10 12.36 0.74
CA ASP A 103 -1.50 13.18 1.79
C ASP A 103 -0.03 12.83 2.04
N ILE A 104 0.46 11.74 1.43
CA ILE A 104 1.85 11.30 1.53
C ILE A 104 2.57 11.58 0.20
N VAL A 105 3.79 12.07 0.29
CA VAL A 105 4.64 12.38 -0.87
C VAL A 105 4.90 11.12 -1.68
N PHE A 106 4.85 11.26 -3.01
CA PHE A 106 5.21 10.17 -3.91
C PHE A 106 6.61 9.61 -3.60
N GLY A 107 6.69 8.30 -3.47
CA GLY A 107 7.93 7.63 -3.12
C GLY A 107 8.15 7.40 -1.62
N ASP A 108 7.19 7.81 -0.77
CA ASP A 108 7.17 7.52 0.65
C ASP A 108 5.97 6.66 1.05
N TYR A 109 6.01 6.04 2.22
CA TYR A 109 4.88 5.31 2.81
C TYR A 109 4.87 5.47 4.34
N LYS A 110 3.75 5.14 4.97
CA LYS A 110 3.60 5.13 6.42
C LYS A 110 2.75 3.94 6.86
N ILE A 111 3.12 3.33 7.98
CA ILE A 111 2.33 2.27 8.62
C ILE A 111 1.82 2.80 9.95
N HIS A 112 0.48 2.85 10.11
CA HIS A 112 -0.19 3.33 11.32
C HIS A 112 -1.36 2.43 11.70
N PHE A 113 -1.63 2.35 12.98
CA PHE A 113 -2.84 1.75 13.53
C PHE A 113 -3.91 2.83 13.74
N GLY A 114 -5.13 2.57 13.29
CA GLY A 114 -6.30 3.43 13.55
C GLY A 114 -6.18 4.87 13.00
N ARG A 115 -5.33 5.17 12.01
CA ARG A 115 -5.05 6.55 11.62
C ARG A 115 -4.90 6.79 10.12
N GLY A 116 -5.74 7.71 9.58
CA GLY A 116 -5.72 8.18 8.19
C GLY A 116 -6.14 7.08 7.19
N PRO A 117 -6.27 7.38 5.93
CA PRO A 117 -6.11 8.68 5.27
C PRO A 117 -7.24 9.66 5.64
N LYS A 118 -7.15 10.92 5.19
CA LYS A 118 -8.26 11.87 5.36
C LYS A 118 -9.48 11.48 4.52
N ILE A 119 -9.25 11.03 3.29
CA ILE A 119 -10.30 10.61 2.36
C ILE A 119 -9.77 9.47 1.50
N HIS A 120 -10.39 8.29 1.61
CA HIS A 120 -10.15 7.17 0.72
C HIS A 120 -11.37 6.26 0.67
N ASN A 121 -12.06 6.19 -0.46
CA ASN A 121 -13.34 5.50 -0.59
C ASN A 121 -13.31 4.05 -0.09
N GLY A 122 -12.25 3.29 -0.39
CA GLY A 122 -12.14 1.90 0.03
C GLY A 122 -11.88 1.74 1.52
N VAL A 123 -11.09 2.64 2.14
CA VAL A 123 -10.86 2.64 3.59
C VAL A 123 -12.13 3.01 4.32
N ASN A 124 -12.83 4.07 3.88
CA ASN A 124 -14.08 4.51 4.47
C ASN A 124 -15.16 3.41 4.42
N ASP A 125 -15.30 2.68 3.28
CA ASP A 125 -16.25 1.57 3.18
C ASP A 125 -15.87 0.39 4.09
N ILE A 126 -14.58 0.15 4.33
CA ILE A 126 -14.13 -0.84 5.31
C ILE A 126 -14.50 -0.39 6.74
N GLU A 127 -14.20 0.85 7.11
CA GLU A 127 -14.52 1.42 8.43
C GLU A 127 -16.03 1.36 8.72
N GLU A 128 -16.85 1.78 7.76
CA GLU A 128 -18.32 1.75 7.87
C GLU A 128 -18.83 0.33 8.10
N ARG A 129 -18.36 -0.66 7.32
CA ARG A 129 -18.85 -2.04 7.42
C ARG A 129 -18.32 -2.81 8.63
N LEU A 130 -17.14 -2.47 9.13
CA LEU A 130 -16.58 -3.07 10.34
C LEU A 130 -17.06 -2.37 11.61
N GLY A 131 -17.55 -1.12 11.51
CA GLY A 131 -17.94 -0.30 12.64
C GLY A 131 -16.75 0.12 13.51
N THR A 132 -15.54 0.10 12.97
CA THR A 132 -14.31 0.45 13.68
C THR A 132 -13.22 0.93 12.76
N GLU A 133 -12.37 1.81 13.30
CA GLU A 133 -11.13 2.28 12.67
C GLU A 133 -9.89 1.53 13.17
N GLU A 134 -10.05 0.62 14.15
CA GLU A 134 -8.95 -0.07 14.83
C GLU A 134 -8.35 -1.21 14.00
N PHE A 135 -7.68 -0.85 12.90
CA PHE A 135 -6.89 -1.75 12.07
C PHE A 135 -5.63 -1.05 11.52
N TRP A 136 -4.67 -1.83 11.06
CA TRP A 136 -3.42 -1.32 10.50
C TRP A 136 -3.63 -0.78 9.08
N ARG A 137 -3.02 0.36 8.79
CA ARG A 137 -3.01 0.97 7.45
C ARG A 137 -1.60 1.13 6.95
N VAL A 138 -1.31 0.54 5.79
CA VAL A 138 -0.10 0.78 5.01
C VAL A 138 -0.45 1.80 3.93
N ARG A 139 -0.11 3.04 4.18
CA ARG A 139 -0.45 4.21 3.40
C ARG A 139 0.69 4.54 2.44
N VAL A 140 0.54 4.26 1.15
CA VAL A 140 1.57 4.47 0.14
C VAL A 140 1.34 5.80 -0.57
N GLY A 141 2.33 6.69 -0.54
CA GLY A 141 2.25 8.02 -1.13
C GLY A 141 2.23 7.98 -2.66
N VAL A 142 1.21 8.62 -3.23
CA VAL A 142 1.02 8.66 -4.69
C VAL A 142 0.93 10.08 -5.26
N ASP A 143 1.08 11.11 -4.45
CA ASP A 143 0.97 12.50 -4.89
C ASP A 143 2.32 13.06 -5.38
N SER A 144 2.48 13.16 -6.71
CA SER A 144 3.61 13.82 -7.36
C SER A 144 3.24 15.22 -7.90
N ARG A 145 2.01 15.72 -7.64
CA ARG A 145 1.55 17.02 -8.13
C ARG A 145 2.29 18.15 -7.42
N GLY A 146 3.07 18.93 -8.16
CA GLY A 146 3.80 20.11 -7.66
C GLY A 146 5.05 19.80 -6.84
N ARG A 147 5.57 18.57 -6.89
CA ARG A 147 6.83 18.18 -6.25
C ARG A 147 7.74 17.47 -7.25
N GLU A 148 8.99 17.89 -7.34
CA GLU A 148 10.01 17.09 -8.01
C GLU A 148 10.10 15.74 -7.30
N ILE A 149 10.18 14.66 -8.08
CA ILE A 149 10.48 13.33 -7.55
C ILE A 149 11.87 13.41 -6.94
N ARG A 150 11.97 13.54 -5.62
CA ARG A 150 13.26 13.58 -4.93
C ARG A 150 13.92 12.22 -5.10
N ASN A 151 14.99 12.17 -5.89
CA ASN A 151 15.89 11.04 -5.88
C ASN A 151 16.52 10.92 -4.49
N SER A 152 16.20 9.87 -3.76
CA SER A 152 16.69 9.61 -2.40
C SER A 152 18.20 9.35 -2.33
N SER A 153 18.87 9.24 -3.49
CA SER A 153 20.33 9.08 -3.57
C SER A 153 21.14 10.38 -3.47
N LEU A 154 20.48 11.55 -3.43
CA LEU A 154 21.16 12.84 -3.25
C LEU A 154 20.67 13.47 -1.96
N ARG A 155 21.26 13.08 -0.82
CA ARG A 155 21.34 13.96 0.36
C ARG A 155 22.55 14.87 0.15
N PRO A 156 22.39 16.18 -0.11
CA PRO A 156 23.46 17.08 0.12
C PRO A 156 23.52 17.31 1.65
N ASP A 157 24.62 16.93 2.28
CA ASP A 157 25.00 17.42 3.59
C ASP A 157 25.19 18.93 3.47
N ILE A 158 24.17 19.69 3.82
CA ILE A 158 24.31 21.14 3.97
C ILE A 158 24.19 21.44 5.46
N ALA A 159 25.32 21.27 6.15
CA ALA A 159 25.61 22.03 7.33
C ALA A 159 26.05 23.43 6.86
N GLY A 160 25.25 24.44 7.18
CA GLY A 160 25.65 25.86 7.12
C GLY A 160 25.30 26.60 5.83
N ALA A 161 24.17 27.34 5.85
CA ALA A 161 24.08 28.67 5.27
C ALA A 161 22.76 29.35 5.64
N THR A 162 22.90 30.41 6.33
CA THR A 162 21.92 31.44 6.70
C THR A 162 21.37 32.13 5.44
N THR A 163 20.12 32.63 5.51
CA THR A 163 19.41 33.50 4.53
C THR A 163 18.70 32.80 3.38
N GLY A 164 17.55 32.14 3.70
CA GLY A 164 16.76 31.40 2.72
C GLY A 164 15.33 31.87 2.45
N ARG A 165 14.88 33.05 2.92
CA ARG A 165 13.43 33.39 2.84
C ARG A 165 12.98 34.02 1.50
N GLN A 166 13.88 34.58 0.70
CA GLN A 166 13.51 35.18 -0.59
C GLN A 166 13.68 34.26 -1.81
N ILE A 167 14.54 33.23 -1.72
CA ILE A 167 14.75 32.26 -2.81
C ILE A 167 13.57 31.30 -2.93
N THR A 168 12.85 31.04 -1.84
CA THR A 168 11.77 30.06 -1.79
C THR A 168 10.52 30.41 -2.60
N ASN A 169 10.19 31.73 -2.74
CA ASN A 169 8.97 32.15 -3.42
C ASN A 169 9.12 32.15 -4.94
N LYS A 170 10.29 32.51 -5.46
CA LYS A 170 10.58 32.49 -6.91
C LYS A 170 10.79 31.05 -7.43
N LEU A 171 11.42 30.20 -6.62
CA LEU A 171 11.50 28.75 -6.93
C LEU A 171 10.13 28.07 -6.86
N LYS A 172 9.31 28.38 -5.85
CA LYS A 172 7.93 27.88 -5.76
C LYS A 172 7.09 28.25 -6.98
N SER A 173 7.20 29.48 -7.49
CA SER A 173 6.45 29.92 -8.67
C SER A 173 6.91 29.26 -9.97
N LEU A 174 8.21 28.92 -10.10
CA LEU A 174 8.76 28.20 -11.25
C LEU A 174 8.41 26.71 -11.21
N ILE A 175 8.42 26.08 -10.02
CA ILE A 175 8.04 24.68 -9.81
C ILE A 175 6.54 24.47 -10.08
N PHE A 176 5.68 25.42 -9.66
CA PHE A 176 4.24 25.35 -9.90
C PHE A 176 3.84 25.51 -11.38
N LYS A 177 4.64 26.18 -12.20
CA LYS A 177 4.35 26.37 -13.63
C LYS A 177 4.60 25.12 -14.48
N ASN A 178 5.41 24.17 -14.03
CA ASN A 178 5.81 22.97 -14.80
C ASN A 178 5.13 21.65 -14.37
N SER A 179 4.25 21.68 -13.38
CA SER A 179 3.53 20.46 -12.98
C SER A 179 2.37 20.18 -13.95
N LYS A 180 2.56 19.21 -14.84
CA LYS A 180 1.52 18.75 -15.79
C LYS A 180 0.21 18.29 -15.09
N HIS A 181 0.22 18.05 -13.79
CA HIS A 181 -0.89 17.45 -13.04
C HIS A 181 -1.42 18.30 -11.87
N GLY A 182 -0.86 19.49 -11.61
CA GLY A 182 -1.22 20.33 -10.45
C GLY A 182 -2.69 20.75 -10.33
N LYS A 183 -3.44 20.68 -11.44
CA LYS A 183 -4.86 21.06 -11.50
C LYS A 183 -5.82 19.86 -11.54
N VAL A 184 -5.31 18.62 -11.53
CA VAL A 184 -6.16 17.42 -11.63
C VAL A 184 -6.78 17.12 -10.27
N PRO A 185 -8.13 17.03 -10.16
CA PRO A 185 -8.79 16.62 -8.92
C PRO A 185 -8.33 15.23 -8.45
N GLY A 186 -8.18 15.05 -7.15
CA GLY A 186 -7.66 13.82 -6.54
C GLY A 186 -8.33 12.55 -7.05
N ARG A 187 -9.67 12.54 -7.17
CA ARG A 187 -10.45 11.39 -7.68
C ARG A 187 -10.05 10.97 -9.11
N LYS A 188 -9.74 11.93 -9.97
CA LYS A 188 -9.25 11.64 -11.33
C LYS A 188 -7.77 11.26 -11.33
N TYR A 189 -6.99 11.91 -10.46
CA TYR A 189 -5.57 11.71 -10.38
C TYR A 189 -5.18 10.28 -9.96
N VAL A 190 -5.86 9.69 -8.97
CA VAL A 190 -5.59 8.32 -8.52
C VAL A 190 -5.91 7.26 -9.59
N LEU A 191 -6.79 7.55 -10.53
CA LEU A 191 -7.12 6.68 -11.67
C LEU A 191 -6.15 6.82 -12.84
N MET A 192 -5.22 7.78 -12.80
CA MET A 192 -4.19 7.93 -13.84
C MET A 192 -3.11 6.86 -13.65
N LYS A 193 -2.64 6.34 -14.78
CA LYS A 193 -1.50 5.41 -14.80
C LYS A 193 -0.21 6.11 -14.40
N LEU A 194 0.67 5.36 -13.75
CA LEU A 194 2.02 5.80 -13.44
C LEU A 194 2.84 5.97 -14.75
N SER A 195 3.59 7.06 -14.87
CA SER A 195 4.60 7.22 -15.93
C SER A 195 5.78 6.27 -15.71
N GLY A 196 6.70 6.17 -16.70
CA GLY A 196 7.87 5.29 -16.57
C GLY A 196 8.70 5.58 -15.31
N ASP A 197 9.04 6.85 -15.08
CA ASP A 197 9.84 7.27 -13.92
C ASP A 197 9.08 7.08 -12.59
N GLU A 198 7.79 7.39 -12.59
CA GLU A 198 6.93 7.15 -11.44
C GLU A 198 6.81 5.64 -11.12
N LYS A 199 6.74 4.79 -12.14
CA LYS A 199 6.68 3.34 -11.94
C LYS A 199 7.95 2.81 -11.28
N ALA A 200 9.14 3.22 -11.75
CA ALA A 200 10.41 2.82 -11.14
C ALA A 200 10.49 3.25 -9.67
N LYS A 201 10.10 4.50 -9.36
CA LYS A 201 10.08 5.01 -7.99
C LYS A 201 9.03 4.33 -7.12
N MET A 202 7.86 4.00 -7.68
CA MET A 202 6.83 3.24 -6.98
C MET A 202 7.32 1.83 -6.67
N ASP A 203 7.98 1.14 -7.60
CA ASP A 203 8.54 -0.19 -7.39
C ASP A 203 9.54 -0.19 -6.21
N GLU A 204 10.45 0.80 -6.14
CA GLU A 204 11.38 0.98 -5.01
C GLU A 204 10.63 1.17 -3.68
N THR A 205 9.59 2.01 -3.69
CA THR A 205 8.78 2.30 -2.50
C THR A 205 8.04 1.07 -2.01
N VAL A 206 7.45 0.33 -2.94
CA VAL A 206 6.73 -0.92 -2.66
C VAL A 206 7.68 -1.98 -2.10
N GLU A 207 8.90 -2.13 -2.62
CA GLU A 207 9.88 -3.07 -2.06
C GLU A 207 10.22 -2.74 -0.60
N ARG A 208 10.40 -1.45 -0.26
CA ARG A 208 10.64 -1.01 1.13
C ARG A 208 9.44 -1.31 2.04
N ALA A 209 8.22 -1.00 1.58
CA ALA A 209 7.00 -1.27 2.33
C ALA A 209 6.79 -2.78 2.55
N VAL A 210 6.99 -3.59 1.51
CA VAL A 210 6.88 -5.07 1.58
C VAL A 210 7.89 -5.67 2.56
N LYS A 211 9.12 -5.15 2.59
CA LYS A 211 10.13 -5.57 3.55
C LYS A 211 9.64 -5.31 4.99
N GLU A 212 9.22 -4.09 5.29
CA GLU A 212 8.74 -3.71 6.63
C GLU A 212 7.48 -4.48 7.04
N ILE A 213 6.52 -4.67 6.13
CA ILE A 213 5.32 -5.48 6.39
C ILE A 213 5.74 -6.91 6.79
N SER A 214 6.67 -7.53 6.05
CA SER A 214 7.12 -8.89 6.33
C SER A 214 7.76 -8.99 7.71
N GLU A 215 8.65 -8.06 8.05
CA GLU A 215 9.34 -8.01 9.35
C GLU A 215 8.34 -7.88 10.51
N ARG A 216 7.37 -6.97 10.40
CA ARG A 216 6.34 -6.78 11.43
C ARG A 216 5.39 -7.97 11.58
N ILE A 217 5.14 -8.74 10.52
CA ILE A 217 4.35 -9.97 10.59
C ILE A 217 5.12 -11.05 11.35
N ASP A 218 6.41 -11.19 11.09
CA ASP A 218 7.27 -12.21 11.70
C ASP A 218 7.52 -11.94 13.19
N GLU A 219 7.73 -10.67 13.59
CA GLU A 219 7.91 -10.27 15.00
C GLU A 219 6.70 -10.64 15.88
N HIS A 220 5.49 -10.49 15.36
CA HIS A 220 4.27 -10.89 16.06
C HIS A 220 4.15 -12.41 16.24
N HIS A 221 4.70 -13.21 15.33
CA HIS A 221 4.74 -14.67 15.48
C HIS A 221 5.66 -15.09 16.63
N THR A 222 6.82 -14.47 16.73
CA THR A 222 7.82 -14.80 17.77
C THR A 222 7.31 -14.44 19.17
N SER A 223 6.57 -13.34 19.32
CA SER A 223 6.04 -12.89 20.60
C SER A 223 4.90 -13.77 21.16
N LEU A 224 4.20 -14.52 20.33
CA LEU A 224 3.15 -15.46 20.74
C LEU A 224 3.74 -16.81 21.22
N ILE A 225 4.84 -17.24 20.62
CA ILE A 225 5.54 -18.50 21.00
C ILE A 225 6.29 -18.34 22.32
N SER A 226 6.76 -17.14 22.67
CA SER A 226 7.48 -16.88 23.93
C SER A 226 6.58 -16.72 25.17
N LYS A 227 5.24 -16.72 25.00
CA LYS A 227 4.23 -16.57 26.08
C LYS A 227 3.41 -17.84 26.31
N SER A 228 3.68 -18.90 25.56
CA SER A 228 3.11 -20.25 25.73
C SER A 228 4.13 -21.18 26.39
#